data_5bde5abb3e99bd96e6094928deb379ea
#
_entry.id   5bde5abb3e99bd96e6094928deb379ea
#
_cell.length_a   1.000
_cell.length_b   1.000
_cell.length_c   1.000
_cell.angle_alpha   90.00
_cell.angle_beta   90.00
_cell.angle_gamma   90.00
#
_symmetry.space_group_name_H-M   'P 1'
#
loop_
_entity.id
_entity.type
_entity.pdbx_description
1 polymer ?
#
loop_
_entity_poly.entity_id
_entity_poly.type
_entity_poly.pdbx_seq_one_letter_code
_entity_poly.pdbx_strand_id
1 'polypeptide(L)'
;MTIELITFDLDDTLWHTAPVIMRAEETLRQWLAVNAPDVGALEPETFQAIRAQVLSEHPHLKHRISALRRHVLFHALQEAEYADAHALADAAFEVFIEARHALEVFPQVEPMLALLARDYALGVVTNGNADVR
;
A
#
# COMPACT_ATOMS: atom_id res chain seq x y z
N MET A 1 -36.39 -12.17 -9.02
CA MET A 1 -34.95 -11.92 -9.23
C MET A 1 -34.18 -12.71 -8.18
N THR A 2 -33.24 -13.52 -8.60
CA THR A 2 -32.43 -14.35 -7.68
C THR A 2 -31.01 -13.77 -7.64
N ILE A 3 -30.44 -13.58 -6.46
CA ILE A 3 -29.05 -13.19 -6.30
C ILE A 3 -28.18 -14.43 -6.51
N GLU A 4 -27.20 -14.33 -7.40
CA GLU A 4 -26.28 -15.42 -7.73
C GLU A 4 -24.83 -15.10 -7.37
N LEU A 5 -24.49 -13.81 -7.29
CA LEU A 5 -23.15 -13.32 -7.00
C LEU A 5 -23.21 -12.23 -5.92
N ILE A 6 -22.30 -12.32 -4.97
CA ILE A 6 -22.03 -11.28 -3.97
C ILE A 6 -20.60 -10.81 -4.14
N THR A 7 -20.38 -9.51 -4.25
CA THR A 7 -19.05 -8.91 -4.30
C THR A 7 -18.76 -8.12 -3.04
N PHE A 8 -17.50 -8.16 -2.60
CA PHE A 8 -17.00 -7.45 -1.43
C PHE A 8 -15.91 -6.46 -1.86
N ASP A 9 -15.92 -5.29 -1.27
CA ASP A 9 -14.72 -4.48 -1.14
C ASP A 9 -13.81 -5.10 -0.05
N LEU A 10 -12.54 -4.72 -0.03
CA LEU A 10 -11.55 -5.29 0.88
C LEU A 10 -11.24 -4.31 2.02
N ASP A 11 -10.53 -3.23 1.72
CA ASP A 11 -10.07 -2.24 2.68
C ASP A 11 -11.26 -1.61 3.44
N ASP A 12 -11.19 -1.64 4.77
CA ASP A 12 -12.24 -1.18 5.69
C ASP A 12 -13.59 -1.91 5.56
N THR A 13 -13.63 -3.01 4.82
CA THR A 13 -14.78 -3.91 4.69
C THR A 13 -14.50 -5.26 5.35
N LEU A 14 -13.40 -5.92 5.00
CA LEU A 14 -13.00 -7.22 5.57
C LEU A 14 -11.93 -7.09 6.66
N TRP A 15 -11.23 -5.95 6.71
CA TRP A 15 -10.23 -5.60 7.72
C TRP A 15 -10.13 -4.09 7.88
N HIS A 16 -9.51 -3.63 8.96
CA HIS A 16 -9.15 -2.22 9.13
C HIS A 16 -7.88 -1.88 8.33
N THR A 17 -7.98 -0.92 7.43
CA THR A 17 -6.87 -0.51 6.56
C THR A 17 -5.82 0.29 7.32
N ALA A 18 -6.22 1.23 8.17
CA ALA A 18 -5.29 2.12 8.85
C ALA A 18 -4.19 1.40 9.65
N PRO A 19 -4.47 0.39 10.50
CA PRO A 19 -3.43 -0.36 11.20
C PRO A 19 -2.47 -1.09 10.26
N VAL A 20 -2.96 -1.62 9.15
CA VAL A 20 -2.14 -2.32 8.15
C VAL A 20 -1.16 -1.35 7.48
N ILE A 21 -1.65 -0.19 7.06
CA ILE A 21 -0.81 0.86 6.45
C ILE A 21 0.21 1.39 7.45
N MET A 22 -0.19 1.64 8.69
CA MET A 22 0.74 2.11 9.74
C MET A 22 1.89 1.12 9.98
N ARG A 23 1.61 -0.18 10.04
CA ARG A 23 2.65 -1.21 10.16
C ARG A 23 3.55 -1.26 8.93
N ALA A 24 2.98 -1.15 7.74
CA ALA A 24 3.75 -1.14 6.50
C ALA A 24 4.66 0.09 6.39
N GLU A 25 4.18 1.26 6.79
CA GLU A 25 4.98 2.50 6.86
C GLU A 25 6.13 2.37 7.88
N GLU A 26 5.86 1.81 9.05
CA GLU A 26 6.90 1.60 10.07
C GLU A 26 7.96 0.60 9.58
N THR A 27 7.55 -0.49 8.94
CA THR A 27 8.46 -1.48 8.34
C THR A 27 9.33 -0.82 7.27
N LEU A 28 8.73 -0.02 6.40
CA LEU A 28 9.46 0.75 5.38
C LEU A 28 10.46 1.71 6.02
N ARG A 29 10.05 2.47 7.05
CA ARG A 29 10.92 3.42 7.75
C ARG A 29 12.14 2.72 8.37
N GLN A 30 11.93 1.58 9.02
CA GLN A 30 13.02 0.77 9.59
C GLN A 30 13.99 0.28 8.52
N TRP A 31 13.46 -0.17 7.38
CA TRP A 31 14.28 -0.60 6.26
C TRP A 31 15.11 0.57 5.68
N LEU A 32 14.50 1.73 5.50
CA LEU A 32 15.18 2.94 5.01
C LEU A 32 16.25 3.40 5.98
N ALA A 33 16.03 3.33 7.30
CA ALA A 33 17.02 3.71 8.30
C ALA A 33 18.32 2.89 8.20
N VAL A 34 18.24 1.66 7.68
CA VAL A 34 19.41 0.79 7.47
C VAL A 34 20.02 0.98 6.08
N ASN A 35 19.19 1.06 5.03
CA ASN A 35 19.62 1.01 3.63
C ASN A 35 19.78 2.40 2.97
N ALA A 36 19.09 3.40 3.49
CA ALA A 36 19.12 4.78 3.03
C ALA A 36 18.89 5.75 4.21
N PRO A 37 19.83 5.84 5.19
CA PRO A 37 19.62 6.53 6.45
C PRO A 37 19.23 8.01 6.30
N ASP A 38 19.73 8.72 5.31
CA ASP A 38 19.39 10.13 5.07
C ASP A 38 17.91 10.29 4.69
N VAL A 39 17.33 9.32 3.96
CA VAL A 39 15.92 9.29 3.63
C VAL A 39 15.09 8.73 4.81
N GLY A 40 15.60 7.71 5.51
CA GLY A 40 14.97 7.15 6.69
C GLY A 40 14.83 8.13 7.86
N ALA A 41 15.66 9.17 7.91
CA ALA A 41 15.62 10.22 8.91
C ALA A 41 14.68 11.39 8.56
N LEU A 42 14.08 11.39 7.35
CA LEU A 42 13.16 12.45 6.94
C LEU A 42 11.88 12.44 7.78
N GLU A 43 11.45 13.63 8.17
CA GLU A 43 10.18 13.81 8.86
C GLU A 43 8.97 13.55 7.94
N PRO A 44 7.82 13.12 8.48
CA PRO A 44 6.62 12.86 7.69
C PRO A 44 6.18 14.04 6.82
N GLU A 45 6.36 15.26 7.30
CA GLU A 45 6.03 16.50 6.58
C GLU A 45 6.87 16.65 5.32
N THR A 46 8.14 16.23 5.35
CA THR A 46 9.03 16.25 4.19
C THR A 46 8.54 15.28 3.12
N PHE A 47 8.14 14.06 3.50
CA PHE A 47 7.54 13.12 2.58
C PHE A 47 6.23 13.62 1.97
N GLN A 48 5.40 14.35 2.74
CA GLN A 48 4.19 14.98 2.21
C GLN A 48 4.51 16.08 1.20
N ALA A 49 5.54 16.88 1.45
CA ALA A 49 6.01 17.91 0.51
C ALA A 49 6.52 17.27 -0.79
N ILE A 50 7.34 16.23 -0.72
CA ILE A 50 7.82 15.48 -1.89
C ILE A 50 6.64 14.88 -2.66
N ARG A 51 5.67 14.30 -1.97
CA ARG A 51 4.45 13.77 -2.59
C ARG A 51 3.67 14.84 -3.34
N ALA A 52 3.51 16.02 -2.76
CA ALA A 52 2.83 17.14 -3.40
C ALA A 52 3.57 17.60 -4.65
N GLN A 53 4.90 17.66 -4.59
CA GLN A 53 5.73 17.99 -5.74
C GLN A 53 5.59 16.95 -6.86
N VAL A 54 5.72 15.66 -6.55
CA VAL A 54 5.55 14.56 -7.52
C VAL A 54 4.18 14.62 -8.18
N LEU A 55 3.12 14.89 -7.43
CA LEU A 55 1.77 15.02 -7.99
C LEU A 55 1.60 16.27 -8.86
N SER A 56 2.32 17.35 -8.56
CA SER A 56 2.35 18.55 -9.41
C SER A 56 3.02 18.27 -10.75
N GLU A 57 4.12 17.53 -10.74
CA GLU A 57 4.88 17.16 -11.94
C GLU A 57 4.23 16.01 -12.73
N HIS A 58 3.55 15.09 -12.02
CA HIS A 58 2.93 13.88 -12.57
C HIS A 58 1.47 13.72 -12.11
N PRO A 59 0.53 14.59 -12.56
CA PRO A 59 -0.87 14.57 -12.09
C PRO A 59 -1.58 13.23 -12.34
N HIS A 60 -1.17 12.48 -13.35
CA HIS A 60 -1.74 11.17 -13.70
C HIS A 60 -1.50 10.10 -12.64
N LEU A 61 -0.55 10.32 -11.72
CA LEU A 61 -0.25 9.40 -10.62
C LEU A 61 -1.28 9.48 -9.48
N LYS A 62 -2.17 10.48 -9.47
CA LYS A 62 -3.15 10.69 -8.40
C LYS A 62 -3.98 9.43 -8.07
N HIS A 63 -4.32 8.64 -9.10
CA HIS A 63 -5.11 7.42 -8.97
C HIS A 63 -4.28 6.13 -9.12
N ARG A 64 -2.95 6.25 -9.15
CA ARG A 64 -2.01 5.13 -9.29
C ARG A 64 -1.13 5.03 -8.04
N ILE A 65 -1.74 4.59 -6.93
CA ILE A 65 -1.15 4.64 -5.58
C ILE A 65 0.24 4.01 -5.51
N SER A 66 0.43 2.83 -6.07
CA SER A 66 1.72 2.13 -6.07
C SER A 66 2.78 2.87 -6.88
N ALA A 67 2.41 3.36 -8.07
CA ALA A 67 3.32 4.15 -8.90
C ALA A 67 3.69 5.47 -8.24
N LEU A 68 2.73 6.15 -7.61
CA LEU A 68 2.97 7.37 -6.86
C LEU A 68 3.96 7.13 -5.71
N ARG A 69 3.78 6.06 -4.93
CA ARG A 69 4.68 5.72 -3.83
C ARG A 69 6.11 5.48 -4.32
N ARG A 70 6.29 4.72 -5.40
CA ARG A 70 7.61 4.49 -6.01
C ARG A 70 8.27 5.80 -6.45
N HIS A 71 7.51 6.71 -7.07
CA HIS A 71 8.01 8.02 -7.49
C HIS A 71 8.42 8.90 -6.31
N VAL A 72 7.65 8.89 -5.23
CA VAL A 72 7.99 9.63 -4.00
C VAL A 72 9.29 9.09 -3.39
N LEU A 73 9.42 7.77 -3.27
CA LEU A 73 10.65 7.13 -2.77
C LEU A 73 11.85 7.45 -3.65
N PHE A 74 11.68 7.32 -4.97
CA PHE A 74 12.74 7.64 -5.92
C PHE A 74 13.18 9.10 -5.81
N HIS A 75 12.24 10.03 -5.73
CA HIS A 75 12.54 11.46 -5.62
C HIS A 75 13.30 11.79 -4.32
N ALA A 76 12.86 11.22 -3.19
CA ALA A 76 13.55 11.38 -1.91
C ALA A 76 15.00 10.85 -1.95
N LEU A 77 15.20 9.67 -2.55
CA LEU A 77 16.52 9.05 -2.69
C LEU A 77 17.42 9.83 -3.66
N GLN A 78 16.85 10.37 -4.74
CA GLN A 78 17.56 11.20 -5.69
C GLN A 78 18.02 12.54 -5.07
N GLU A 79 17.15 13.19 -4.31
CA GLU A 79 17.49 14.42 -3.59
C GLU A 79 18.57 14.19 -2.53
N ALA A 80 18.58 13.02 -1.90
CA ALA A 80 19.62 12.60 -0.97
C ALA A 80 20.90 12.05 -1.67
N GLU A 81 21.00 12.19 -3.01
CA GLU A 81 22.15 11.85 -3.83
C GLU A 81 22.58 10.36 -3.80
N TYR A 82 21.63 9.44 -3.56
CA TYR A 82 21.91 8.01 -3.68
C TYR A 82 22.09 7.60 -5.15
N ALA A 83 23.25 7.00 -5.46
CA ALA A 83 23.61 6.61 -6.84
C ALA A 83 22.61 5.59 -7.42
N ASP A 84 22.12 4.66 -6.59
CA ASP A 84 21.20 3.60 -6.98
C ASP A 84 19.75 3.92 -6.62
N ALA A 85 19.33 5.19 -6.73
CA ALA A 85 18.01 5.67 -6.29
C ALA A 85 16.83 4.85 -6.85
N HIS A 86 16.89 4.42 -8.11
CA HIS A 86 15.84 3.57 -8.71
C HIS A 86 15.76 2.19 -8.06
N ALA A 87 16.89 1.51 -7.92
CA ALA A 87 16.94 0.17 -7.32
C ALA A 87 16.53 0.21 -5.83
N LEU A 88 16.95 1.23 -5.10
CA LEU A 88 16.55 1.43 -3.70
C LEU A 88 15.06 1.76 -3.57
N ALA A 89 14.50 2.58 -4.47
CA ALA A 89 13.07 2.89 -4.46
C ALA A 89 12.21 1.64 -4.73
N ASP A 90 12.63 0.80 -5.67
CA ASP A 90 11.93 -0.46 -5.95
C ASP A 90 12.03 -1.43 -4.77
N ALA A 91 13.22 -1.60 -4.18
CA ALA A 91 13.40 -2.45 -3.00
C ALA A 91 12.59 -1.94 -1.79
N ALA A 92 12.60 -0.64 -1.54
CA ALA A 92 11.80 -0.02 -0.48
C ALA A 92 10.30 -0.23 -0.71
N PHE A 93 9.84 -0.10 -1.95
CA PHE A 93 8.45 -0.36 -2.29
C PHE A 93 8.05 -1.82 -2.06
N GLU A 94 8.91 -2.79 -2.44
CA GLU A 94 8.63 -4.22 -2.20
C GLU A 94 8.52 -4.53 -0.70
N VAL A 95 9.36 -3.92 0.14
CA VAL A 95 9.26 -4.03 1.60
C VAL A 95 7.92 -3.51 2.11
N PHE A 96 7.50 -2.35 1.62
CA PHE A 96 6.21 -1.78 1.98
C PHE A 96 5.04 -2.65 1.56
N ILE A 97 5.01 -3.12 0.29
CA ILE A 97 3.87 -3.88 -0.24
C ILE A 97 3.77 -5.25 0.41
N GLU A 98 4.89 -5.91 0.71
CA GLU A 98 4.90 -7.17 1.46
C GLU A 98 4.30 -6.98 2.87
N ALA A 99 4.72 -5.93 3.58
CA ALA A 99 4.14 -5.60 4.88
C ALA A 99 2.64 -5.21 4.78
N ARG A 100 2.23 -4.56 3.68
CA ARG A 100 0.84 -4.22 3.37
C ARG A 100 -0.04 -5.46 3.19
N HIS A 101 0.52 -6.60 2.79
CA HIS A 101 -0.19 -7.87 2.64
C HIS A 101 -0.34 -8.65 3.95
N ALA A 102 0.31 -8.25 5.04
CA ALA A 102 0.13 -8.85 6.37
C ALA A 102 -1.19 -8.36 7.00
N LEU A 103 -2.29 -9.00 6.64
CA LEU A 103 -3.66 -8.61 6.99
C LEU A 103 -4.15 -9.33 8.25
N GLU A 104 -5.00 -8.63 9.01
CA GLU A 104 -5.83 -9.20 10.06
C GLU A 104 -7.29 -8.94 9.71
N VAL A 105 -7.97 -9.96 9.16
CA VAL A 105 -9.40 -9.88 8.84
C VAL A 105 -10.24 -9.83 10.11
N PHE A 106 -11.40 -9.17 10.04
CA PHE A 106 -12.34 -9.21 11.17
C PHE A 106 -12.73 -10.66 11.50
N PRO A 107 -12.89 -11.01 12.79
CA PRO A 107 -13.17 -12.40 13.20
C PRO A 107 -14.41 -13.02 12.54
N GLN A 108 -15.37 -12.20 12.13
CA GLN A 108 -16.61 -12.65 11.48
C GLN A 108 -16.44 -12.98 10.01
N VAL A 109 -15.36 -12.52 9.35
CA VAL A 109 -15.20 -12.57 7.89
C VAL A 109 -15.12 -14.00 7.39
N GLU A 110 -14.23 -14.79 7.94
CA GLU A 110 -14.01 -16.17 7.48
C GLU A 110 -15.27 -17.04 7.63
N PRO A 111 -15.93 -17.11 8.80
CA PRO A 111 -17.17 -17.89 8.93
C PRO A 111 -18.32 -17.34 8.09
N MET A 112 -18.43 -16.02 7.90
CA MET A 112 -19.45 -15.41 7.04
C MET A 112 -19.23 -15.79 5.57
N LEU A 113 -18.01 -15.66 5.06
CA LEU A 113 -17.69 -16.03 3.67
C LEU A 113 -17.91 -17.52 3.42
N ALA A 114 -17.54 -18.38 4.37
CA ALA A 114 -17.79 -19.82 4.28
C ALA A 114 -19.29 -20.15 4.23
N LEU A 115 -20.11 -19.41 4.96
CA LEU A 115 -21.56 -19.57 4.92
C LEU A 115 -22.14 -19.11 3.58
N LEU A 116 -21.78 -17.92 3.11
CA LEU A 116 -22.30 -17.36 1.87
C LEU A 116 -21.87 -18.15 0.63
N ALA A 117 -20.66 -18.72 0.64
CA ALA A 117 -20.14 -19.53 -0.46
C ALA A 117 -20.93 -20.82 -0.71
N ARG A 118 -21.85 -21.22 0.19
CA ARG A 118 -22.73 -22.38 -0.01
C ARG A 118 -23.83 -22.10 -1.03
N ASP A 119 -24.30 -20.87 -1.09
CA ASP A 119 -25.49 -20.49 -1.85
C ASP A 119 -25.19 -19.47 -2.96
N TYR A 120 -24.02 -18.78 -2.90
CA TYR A 120 -23.67 -17.69 -3.80
C TYR A 120 -22.24 -17.85 -4.34
N ALA A 121 -22.02 -17.39 -5.56
CA ALA A 121 -20.67 -17.07 -6.03
C ALA A 121 -20.16 -15.83 -5.30
N LEU A 122 -18.90 -15.85 -4.87
CA LEU A 122 -18.28 -14.70 -4.18
C LEU A 122 -17.22 -14.07 -5.06
N GLY A 123 -17.15 -12.74 -5.07
CA GLY A 123 -16.19 -11.97 -5.82
C GLY A 123 -15.65 -10.79 -5.03
N VAL A 124 -14.62 -10.15 -5.56
CA VAL A 124 -13.97 -8.97 -4.99
C VAL A 124 -14.00 -7.83 -5.99
N VAL A 125 -14.34 -6.64 -5.51
CA VAL A 125 -14.21 -5.37 -6.25
C VAL A 125 -13.51 -4.39 -5.31
N THR A 126 -12.29 -3.98 -5.67
CA THR A 126 -11.48 -3.10 -4.82
C THR A 126 -10.76 -2.03 -5.62
N ASN A 127 -10.56 -0.85 -5.00
CA ASN A 127 -9.69 0.22 -5.48
C ASN A 127 -8.30 0.19 -4.83
N GLY A 128 -8.06 -0.73 -3.89
CA GLY A 128 -6.80 -0.89 -3.19
C GLY A 128 -5.68 -1.47 -4.06
N ASN A 129 -4.47 -1.48 -3.52
CA ASN A 129 -3.27 -2.03 -4.15
C ASN A 129 -2.82 -3.36 -3.54
N ALA A 130 -3.63 -3.97 -2.68
CA ALA A 130 -3.36 -5.31 -2.17
C ALA A 130 -3.48 -6.35 -3.28
N ASP A 131 -2.58 -7.34 -3.30
CA ASP A 131 -2.71 -8.49 -4.17
C ASP A 131 -3.83 -9.41 -3.63
N VAL A 132 -4.74 -9.78 -4.49
CA VAL A 132 -5.93 -10.59 -4.15
C VAL A 132 -5.87 -12.02 -4.72
N ARG A 133 -4.73 -12.38 -5.25
CA ARG A 133 -4.48 -13.71 -5.84
C ARG A 133 -3.92 -14.68 -4.83
#